data_df81312b235716be9ff4eacc288049f5
#
_entry.id   df81312b235716be9ff4eacc288049f5
#
_cell.length_a   1.000
_cell.length_b   1.000
_cell.length_c   1.000
_cell.angle_alpha   90.00
_cell.angle_beta   90.00
_cell.angle_gamma   90.00
#
_symmetry.space_group_name_H-M   'P 1'
#
loop_
_entity.id
_entity.type
_entity.pdbx_description
1 polymer ?
#
loop_
_entity_poly.entity_id
_entity_poly.type
_entity_poly.pdbx_seq_one_letter_code
_entity_poly.pdbx_strand_id
1 'polypeptide(L)' 'MSQGPKWQHTTENGKYWISTSDVMFTGWETMAFEIVNGEIDYGGVDQERHSSEDQAYWGHIRMFQKWNEKD' A
#
# COMPACT_ATOMS: atom_id res chain seq x y z
N MET A 1 -11.28 -12.17 -13.35
CA MET A 1 -11.63 -11.99 -11.97
C MET A 1 -10.62 -11.09 -11.27
N SER A 2 -11.12 -10.08 -10.63
CA SER A 2 -10.27 -9.14 -9.92
C SER A 2 -9.75 -9.78 -8.65
N GLN A 3 -8.46 -9.65 -8.40
CA GLN A 3 -7.88 -10.08 -7.16
C GLN A 3 -7.60 -8.85 -6.31
N GLY A 4 -8.03 -8.88 -5.08
CA GLY A 4 -7.72 -7.82 -4.16
C GLY A 4 -6.22 -7.75 -3.88
N PRO A 5 -5.79 -6.77 -3.12
CA PRO A 5 -4.37 -6.70 -2.72
C PRO A 5 -3.97 -7.93 -1.94
N LYS A 6 -2.73 -8.36 -2.12
CA LYS A 6 -2.22 -9.50 -1.37
C LYS A 6 -2.04 -9.12 0.10
N TRP A 7 -1.51 -7.93 0.35
CA TRP A 7 -1.36 -7.41 1.72
C TRP A 7 -2.03 -6.06 1.79
N GLN A 8 -2.74 -5.81 2.89
CA GLN A 8 -3.38 -4.53 3.11
C GLN A 8 -3.44 -4.25 4.60
N HIS A 9 -3.05 -3.05 4.99
CA HIS A 9 -3.02 -2.66 6.39
C HIS A 9 -3.37 -1.18 6.52
N THR A 10 -4.19 -0.87 7.52
CA THR A 10 -4.42 0.51 7.91
C THR A 10 -3.37 0.89 8.95
N THR A 11 -2.78 2.07 8.81
CA THR A 11 -1.79 2.53 9.79
C THR A 11 -2.45 2.70 11.16
N GLU A 12 -1.63 2.62 12.21
CA GLU A 12 -2.13 2.71 13.58
C GLU A 12 -2.77 4.04 13.90
N ASN A 13 -2.29 5.11 13.23
CA ASN A 13 -2.88 6.43 13.40
C ASN A 13 -4.23 6.57 12.67
N GLY A 14 -4.63 5.56 11.90
CA GLY A 14 -5.92 5.56 11.20
C GLY A 14 -5.99 6.45 9.99
N LYS A 15 -4.88 7.01 9.54
CA LYS A 15 -4.88 8.03 8.49
C LYS A 15 -4.56 7.50 7.11
N TYR A 16 -3.94 6.32 7.01
CA TYR A 16 -3.48 5.79 5.72
C TYR A 16 -3.78 4.31 5.60
N TRP A 17 -4.02 3.88 4.36
CA TRP A 17 -4.23 2.49 4.01
C TRP A 17 -3.13 2.08 3.04
N ILE A 18 -2.39 1.04 3.39
CA ILE A 18 -1.27 0.54 2.60
C ILE A 18 -1.70 -0.74 1.91
N SER A 19 -1.51 -0.81 0.61
CA SER A 19 -1.99 -1.92 -0.20
C SER A 19 -0.89 -2.37 -1.15
N THR A 20 -0.63 -3.68 -1.22
CA THR A 20 0.35 -4.26 -2.14
C THR A 20 -0.34 -5.31 -2.99
N SER A 21 -0.23 -5.17 -4.30
CA SER A 21 -0.89 -6.02 -5.26
C SER A 21 0.09 -6.56 -6.28
N ASP A 22 -0.20 -7.76 -6.78
CA ASP A 22 0.48 -8.34 -7.94
C ASP A 22 -0.15 -7.70 -9.18
N VAL A 23 0.66 -6.94 -9.90
CA VAL A 23 0.21 -6.26 -11.11
C VAL A 23 0.66 -7.08 -12.31
N MET A 24 -0.30 -7.67 -13.00
CA MET A 24 -0.02 -8.58 -14.11
C MET A 24 0.92 -7.91 -15.12
N PHE A 25 1.96 -8.62 -15.52
CA PHE A 25 2.97 -8.23 -16.52
C PHE A 25 3.95 -7.16 -16.04
N THR A 26 3.70 -6.48 -14.92
CA THR A 26 4.58 -5.38 -14.51
C THR A 26 5.17 -5.60 -13.11
N GLY A 27 4.85 -6.72 -12.46
CA GLY A 27 5.39 -7.08 -11.16
C GLY A 27 4.45 -6.73 -10.02
N TRP A 28 4.99 -6.10 -8.99
CA TRP A 28 4.25 -5.82 -7.77
C TRP A 28 4.19 -4.31 -7.53
N GLU A 29 3.12 -3.86 -6.91
CA GLU A 29 2.95 -2.44 -6.62
C GLU A 29 2.44 -2.25 -5.20
N THR A 30 3.10 -1.38 -4.44
CA THR A 30 2.65 -0.97 -3.12
C THR A 30 2.20 0.48 -3.21
N MET A 31 1.03 0.76 -2.66
CA MET A 31 0.48 2.11 -2.66
C MET A 31 0.01 2.49 -1.27
N ALA A 32 0.11 3.76 -0.97
CA ALA A 32 -0.46 4.33 0.23
C ALA A 32 -1.57 5.29 -0.17
N PHE A 33 -2.71 5.17 0.51
CA PHE A 33 -3.88 6.00 0.27
C PHE A 33 -4.26 6.71 1.56
N GLU A 34 -4.70 7.94 1.45
CA GLU A 34 -5.19 8.67 2.61
C GLU A 34 -6.61 8.21 2.95
N ILE A 35 -6.90 8.14 4.24
CA ILE A 35 -8.26 7.87 4.72
C ILE A 35 -8.82 9.19 5.19
N VAL A 36 -9.90 9.65 4.55
CA VAL A 36 -10.53 10.94 4.84
C VAL A 36 -11.98 10.67 5.23
N ASN A 37 -12.33 11.06 6.45
CA ASN A 37 -13.69 10.85 6.98
C ASN A 37 -14.13 9.40 6.89
N GLY A 38 -13.19 8.46 7.14
CA GLY A 38 -13.48 7.04 7.13
C GLY A 38 -13.50 6.41 5.75
N GLU A 39 -13.18 7.16 4.71
CA GLU A 39 -13.20 6.66 3.33
C GLU A 39 -11.82 6.75 2.72
N ILE A 40 -11.49 5.79 1.86
CA ILE A 40 -10.20 5.76 1.20
C ILE A 40 -10.22 6.69 0.00
N ASP A 41 -9.24 7.60 -0.03
CA ASP A 41 -9.03 8.47 -1.19
C ASP A 41 -8.10 7.74 -2.15
N TYR A 42 -8.64 7.26 -3.25
CA TYR A 42 -7.90 6.43 -4.20
C TYR A 42 -6.94 7.21 -5.09
N GLY A 43 -6.79 8.52 -4.87
CA GLY A 43 -5.77 9.29 -5.58
C GLY A 43 -4.36 8.87 -5.24
N GLY A 44 -4.17 8.32 -4.04
CA GLY A 44 -2.87 7.83 -3.61
C GLY A 44 -1.95 8.95 -3.15
N VAL A 45 -1.12 8.66 -2.15
CA VAL A 45 -0.13 9.64 -1.66
C VAL A 45 1.29 9.13 -1.87
N ASP A 46 1.46 7.83 -2.16
CA ASP A 46 2.79 7.25 -2.37
C ASP A 46 2.64 5.97 -3.18
N GLN A 47 3.72 5.58 -3.85
CA GLN A 47 3.71 4.40 -4.70
C GLN A 47 5.12 3.86 -4.83
N GLU A 48 5.26 2.51 -4.81
CA GLU A 48 6.52 1.81 -5.08
C GLU A 48 6.24 0.62 -5.95
N ARG A 49 7.16 0.32 -6.87
CA ARG A 49 7.08 -0.88 -7.68
C ARG A 49 8.19 -1.84 -7.32
N HIS A 50 7.91 -3.12 -7.45
CA HIS A 50 8.84 -4.18 -7.07
C HIS A 50 8.84 -5.25 -8.14
N SER A 51 9.99 -5.89 -8.36
CA SER A 51 10.13 -6.90 -9.39
C SER A 51 9.88 -8.32 -8.86
N SER A 52 9.72 -8.49 -7.56
CA SER A 52 9.46 -9.81 -6.97
C SER A 52 8.58 -9.68 -5.74
N GLU A 53 7.98 -10.81 -5.37
CA GLU A 53 7.14 -10.85 -4.18
C GLU A 53 7.95 -10.54 -2.92
N ASP A 54 9.18 -11.04 -2.83
CA ASP A 54 10.07 -10.76 -1.69
C ASP A 54 10.29 -9.26 -1.53
N GLN A 55 10.61 -8.59 -2.62
CA GLN A 55 10.82 -7.13 -2.59
C GLN A 55 9.53 -6.41 -2.21
N ALA A 56 8.41 -6.92 -2.70
CA ALA A 56 7.11 -6.31 -2.40
C ALA A 56 6.76 -6.45 -0.93
N TYR A 57 7.08 -7.58 -0.32
CA TYR A 57 6.83 -7.79 1.10
C TYR A 57 7.57 -6.75 1.94
N TRP A 58 8.87 -6.58 1.68
CA TRP A 58 9.66 -5.60 2.42
C TRP A 58 9.25 -4.18 2.08
N GLY A 59 8.88 -3.93 0.82
CA GLY A 59 8.37 -2.62 0.41
C GLY A 59 7.08 -2.25 1.13
N HIS A 60 6.20 -3.23 1.32
CA HIS A 60 4.95 -3.03 2.05
C HIS A 60 5.25 -2.60 3.49
N ILE A 61 6.18 -3.31 4.14
CA ILE A 61 6.55 -3.02 5.52
C ILE A 61 7.15 -1.61 5.63
N ARG A 62 8.07 -1.27 4.71
CA ARG A 62 8.70 0.05 4.74
C ARG A 62 7.67 1.16 4.52
N MET A 63 6.75 0.96 3.59
CA MET A 63 5.74 1.97 3.32
C MET A 63 4.79 2.12 4.50
N PHE A 64 4.39 1.00 5.12
CA PHE A 64 3.57 1.05 6.32
C PHE A 64 4.29 1.86 7.42
N GLN A 65 5.56 1.58 7.67
CA GLN A 65 6.32 2.30 8.70
C GLN A 65 6.41 3.79 8.39
N LYS A 66 6.69 4.11 7.13
CA LYS A 66 6.83 5.50 6.71
C LYS A 66 5.56 6.31 7.01
N TRP A 67 4.41 5.78 6.61
CA TRP A 67 3.16 6.50 6.75
C TRP A 67 2.55 6.36 8.14
N ASN A 68 2.91 5.27 8.86
CA ASN A 68 2.47 5.08 10.23
C ASN A 68 3.05 6.15 11.16
N GLU A 69 4.17 6.75 10.79
CA GLU A 69 4.83 7.77 11.59
C GLU A 69 4.46 9.19 11.18
N LYS A 70 3.58 9.34 10.20
CA LYS A 70 3.14 10.67 9.78
C LYS A 70 2.08 11.22 10.73
N ASP A 71 2.19 12.46 11.05
CA ASP A 71 1.23 13.15 11.91
C ASP A 71 0.00 13.61 11.17
#